data_63b5ea4bb8fe0d4b41545678f1dcf1e6
#
_entry.id   63b5ea4bb8fe0d4b41545678f1dcf1e6
#
_cell.length_a   1.000
_cell.length_b   1.000
_cell.length_c   1.000
_cell.angle_alpha   90.00
_cell.angle_beta   90.00
_cell.angle_gamma   90.00
#
_symmetry.space_group_name_H-M   'P 1'
#
loop_
_entity.id
_entity.type
_entity.pdbx_description
1 polymer ?
#
loop_
_entity_poly.entity_id
_entity_poly.type
_entity_poly.pdbx_seq_one_letter_code
_entity_poly.pdbx_strand_id
1 'polypeptide(L)'
;IGRFDLIIIDEAHRSIFNKYKAIFTYFDSLLVGLTATPRDEIERSTYSTFDLEEGVPTFHYEMEEAVRDHYLVGYTVLDRTTKFLKQGVKYSELSKEEREEYEKTFITPEGDLPTELSGADFFKKIYNDNTVDLVLQTLMNEGLKVNGGDLIGKTIIFAFNHVHAELIVKRFEKLYPELGPEYCKLVDNYVTYAQNIIDSFSVR
;
A
#
# COMPACT_ATOMS: atom_id res chain seq x y z
N ILE A 1 -40.45 -11.39 6.43
CA ILE A 1 -39.09 -11.06 5.97
C ILE A 1 -39.31 -10.11 4.81
N GLY A 2 -38.71 -8.90 4.89
CA GLY A 2 -38.91 -7.87 3.88
C GLY A 2 -38.47 -8.34 2.49
N ARG A 3 -39.17 -7.90 1.46
CA ARG A 3 -38.74 -8.03 0.06
C ARG A 3 -37.92 -6.83 -0.26
N PHE A 4 -36.78 -7.04 -0.90
CA PHE A 4 -35.96 -5.98 -1.45
C PHE A 4 -36.07 -6.07 -2.98
N ASP A 5 -36.37 -4.98 -3.63
CA ASP A 5 -36.42 -4.89 -5.08
C ASP A 5 -35.03 -4.59 -5.69
N LEU A 6 -34.16 -3.99 -4.89
CA LEU A 6 -32.79 -3.61 -5.27
C LEU A 6 -31.85 -3.79 -4.10
N ILE A 7 -30.69 -4.39 -4.34
CA ILE A 7 -29.55 -4.48 -3.42
C ILE A 7 -28.34 -3.78 -4.06
N ILE A 8 -27.83 -2.76 -3.39
CA ILE A 8 -26.62 -2.04 -3.79
C ILE A 8 -25.47 -2.48 -2.89
N ILE A 9 -24.36 -2.89 -3.48
CA ILE A 9 -23.16 -3.37 -2.77
C ILE A 9 -22.03 -2.41 -3.06
N ASP A 10 -21.65 -1.66 -2.03
CA ASP A 10 -20.45 -0.82 -2.08
C ASP A 10 -19.20 -1.66 -1.82
N GLU A 11 -18.07 -1.27 -2.41
CA GLU A 11 -16.82 -2.04 -2.37
C GLU A 11 -17.03 -3.52 -2.78
N ALA A 12 -17.77 -3.73 -3.87
CA ALA A 12 -18.22 -5.04 -4.32
C ALA A 12 -17.07 -6.07 -4.42
N HIS A 13 -15.84 -5.62 -4.75
CA HIS A 13 -14.65 -6.45 -4.79
C HIS A 13 -14.26 -7.09 -3.43
N ARG A 14 -14.74 -6.54 -2.31
CA ARG A 14 -14.50 -7.07 -0.95
C ARG A 14 -15.61 -7.98 -0.45
N SER A 15 -16.83 -7.75 -0.94
CA SER A 15 -18.06 -8.34 -0.38
C SER A 15 -18.44 -9.69 -0.98
N ILE A 16 -17.80 -10.09 -2.08
CA ILE A 16 -18.24 -11.22 -2.93
C ILE A 16 -17.82 -12.59 -2.39
N PHE A 17 -16.93 -12.64 -1.39
CA PHE A 17 -16.46 -13.92 -0.89
C PHE A 17 -17.46 -14.61 0.04
N ASN A 18 -17.84 -15.83 -0.32
CA ASN A 18 -18.56 -16.91 0.40
C ASN A 18 -19.65 -16.50 1.41
N LYS A 19 -19.42 -15.50 2.27
CA LYS A 19 -20.34 -15.12 3.35
C LYS A 19 -21.56 -14.34 2.86
N TYR A 20 -21.40 -13.56 1.78
CA TYR A 20 -22.46 -12.71 1.24
C TYR A 20 -23.21 -13.36 0.07
N LYS A 21 -22.66 -14.42 -0.53
CA LYS A 21 -23.29 -15.15 -1.62
C LYS A 21 -24.69 -15.67 -1.26
N ALA A 22 -24.89 -16.02 0.03
CA ALA A 22 -26.20 -16.45 0.53
C ALA A 22 -27.27 -15.34 0.45
N ILE A 23 -26.87 -14.06 0.56
CA ILE A 23 -27.78 -12.91 0.43
C ILE A 23 -28.27 -12.80 -1.02
N PHE A 24 -27.37 -12.96 -1.98
CA PHE A 24 -27.69 -12.82 -3.41
C PHE A 24 -28.58 -13.94 -3.93
N THR A 25 -28.46 -15.15 -3.35
CA THR A 25 -29.33 -16.29 -3.70
C THR A 25 -30.66 -16.31 -2.92
N TYR A 26 -30.72 -15.62 -1.79
CA TYR A 26 -31.89 -15.58 -0.94
C TYR A 26 -32.94 -14.57 -1.39
N PHE A 27 -32.50 -13.40 -1.88
CA PHE A 27 -33.39 -12.34 -2.32
C PHE A 27 -33.50 -12.35 -3.84
N ASP A 28 -34.74 -12.40 -4.33
CA ASP A 28 -35.06 -12.20 -5.74
C ASP A 28 -35.15 -10.69 -6.00
N SER A 29 -33.96 -10.07 -6.19
CA SER A 29 -33.78 -8.63 -6.33
C SER A 29 -32.77 -8.28 -7.41
N LEU A 30 -32.86 -7.08 -7.94
CA LEU A 30 -31.80 -6.52 -8.79
C LEU A 30 -30.54 -6.27 -7.95
N LEU A 31 -29.38 -6.61 -8.50
CA LEU A 31 -28.08 -6.43 -7.85
C LEU A 31 -27.28 -5.35 -8.56
N VAL A 32 -26.75 -4.38 -7.80
CA VAL A 32 -25.82 -3.38 -8.28
C VAL A 32 -24.54 -3.43 -7.44
N GLY A 33 -23.40 -3.64 -8.07
CA GLY A 33 -22.07 -3.59 -7.43
C GLY A 33 -21.33 -2.33 -7.80
N LEU A 34 -20.78 -1.62 -6.80
CA LEU A 34 -19.90 -0.49 -6.97
C LEU A 34 -18.48 -0.87 -6.53
N THR A 35 -17.48 -0.51 -7.33
CA THR A 35 -16.06 -0.71 -6.99
C THR A 35 -15.20 0.35 -7.67
N ALA A 36 -14.23 0.90 -6.92
CA ALA A 36 -13.26 1.86 -7.46
C ALA A 36 -11.97 1.19 -7.96
N THR A 37 -11.71 -0.05 -7.57
CA THR A 37 -10.45 -0.77 -7.85
C THR A 37 -10.72 -2.19 -8.32
N PRO A 38 -11.13 -2.37 -9.58
CA PRO A 38 -11.25 -3.71 -10.14
C PRO A 38 -9.87 -4.39 -10.15
N ARG A 39 -9.80 -5.68 -9.78
CA ARG A 39 -8.59 -6.51 -9.86
C ARG A 39 -8.90 -7.78 -10.64
N ASP A 40 -7.97 -8.20 -11.50
CA ASP A 40 -8.17 -9.31 -12.45
C ASP A 40 -8.66 -10.61 -11.81
N GLU A 41 -8.03 -11.08 -10.71
CA GLU A 41 -8.43 -12.32 -10.03
C GLU A 41 -9.77 -12.19 -9.28
N ILE A 42 -10.09 -10.99 -8.81
CA ILE A 42 -11.35 -10.68 -8.10
C ILE A 42 -12.44 -10.34 -9.10
N GLU A 43 -12.09 -9.75 -10.24
CA GLU A 43 -13.00 -9.39 -11.32
C GLU A 43 -13.78 -10.59 -11.84
N ARG A 44 -13.13 -11.73 -12.10
CA ARG A 44 -13.82 -12.94 -12.56
C ARG A 44 -14.97 -13.34 -11.66
N SER A 45 -14.73 -13.35 -10.35
CA SER A 45 -15.72 -13.67 -9.34
C SER A 45 -16.81 -12.60 -9.23
N THR A 46 -16.44 -11.33 -9.42
CA THR A 46 -17.35 -10.18 -9.37
C THR A 46 -18.31 -10.21 -10.56
N TYR A 47 -17.80 -10.24 -11.78
CA TYR A 47 -18.63 -10.26 -12.98
C TYR A 47 -19.60 -11.43 -13.01
N SER A 48 -19.14 -12.63 -12.67
CA SER A 48 -20.00 -13.82 -12.60
C SER A 48 -21.11 -13.73 -11.55
N THR A 49 -20.88 -13.00 -10.47
CA THR A 49 -21.89 -12.79 -9.40
C THR A 49 -23.01 -11.86 -9.86
N PHE A 50 -22.69 -10.91 -10.74
CA PHE A 50 -23.66 -9.97 -11.30
C PHE A 50 -24.19 -10.40 -12.68
N ASP A 51 -23.90 -11.64 -13.12
CA ASP A 51 -24.29 -12.18 -14.44
C ASP A 51 -23.83 -11.30 -15.60
N LEU A 52 -22.59 -10.77 -15.49
CA LEU A 52 -21.96 -9.93 -16.48
C LEU A 52 -20.86 -10.69 -17.23
N GLU A 53 -20.58 -10.27 -18.45
CA GLU A 53 -19.43 -10.73 -19.23
C GLU A 53 -18.12 -10.27 -18.56
N GLU A 54 -17.12 -11.15 -18.53
CA GLU A 54 -15.82 -10.87 -17.90
C GLU A 54 -15.13 -9.65 -18.51
N GLY A 55 -14.75 -8.70 -17.65
CA GLY A 55 -14.11 -7.45 -18.08
C GLY A 55 -15.04 -6.39 -18.65
N VAL A 56 -16.35 -6.65 -18.68
CA VAL A 56 -17.34 -5.72 -19.25
C VAL A 56 -18.31 -5.23 -18.17
N PRO A 57 -17.98 -4.13 -17.47
CA PRO A 57 -18.90 -3.52 -16.51
C PRO A 57 -20.09 -2.88 -17.22
N THR A 58 -21.24 -2.83 -16.55
CA THR A 58 -22.41 -2.12 -17.06
C THR A 58 -22.15 -0.62 -17.27
N PHE A 59 -21.31 -0.04 -16.43
CA PHE A 59 -20.87 1.34 -16.49
C PHE A 59 -19.48 1.47 -15.89
N HIS A 60 -18.62 2.28 -16.48
CA HIS A 60 -17.32 2.66 -15.93
C HIS A 60 -17.15 4.18 -16.00
N TYR A 61 -16.43 4.72 -15.04
CA TYR A 61 -16.04 6.12 -14.95
C TYR A 61 -14.57 6.16 -14.55
N GLU A 62 -13.71 6.38 -15.52
CA GLU A 62 -12.28 6.26 -15.36
C GLU A 62 -11.69 7.42 -14.54
N MET A 63 -10.54 7.17 -13.91
CA MET A 63 -9.86 8.17 -13.07
C MET A 63 -9.50 9.43 -13.86
N GLU A 64 -9.01 9.28 -15.09
CA GLU A 64 -8.65 10.39 -15.97
C GLU A 64 -9.88 11.25 -16.31
N GLU A 65 -11.04 10.63 -16.47
CA GLU A 65 -12.31 11.30 -16.70
C GLU A 65 -12.74 12.08 -15.45
N ALA A 66 -12.67 11.44 -14.28
CA ALA A 66 -13.01 12.07 -13.01
C ALA A 66 -12.09 13.24 -12.67
N VAL A 67 -10.80 13.17 -13.01
CA VAL A 67 -9.85 14.29 -12.90
C VAL A 67 -10.19 15.41 -13.86
N ARG A 68 -10.52 15.11 -15.12
CA ARG A 68 -10.94 16.10 -16.11
C ARG A 68 -12.22 16.82 -15.69
N ASP A 69 -13.15 16.09 -15.10
CA ASP A 69 -14.43 16.61 -14.62
C ASP A 69 -14.33 17.27 -13.23
N HIS A 70 -13.13 17.36 -12.65
CA HIS A 70 -12.82 17.97 -11.35
C HIS A 70 -13.44 17.28 -10.13
N TYR A 71 -13.82 16.02 -10.23
CA TYR A 71 -14.25 15.20 -9.07
C TYR A 71 -13.06 14.59 -8.34
N LEU A 72 -11.96 14.31 -9.03
CA LEU A 72 -10.72 13.82 -8.44
C LEU A 72 -9.56 14.77 -8.75
N VAL A 73 -8.51 14.67 -7.93
CA VAL A 73 -7.25 15.39 -8.13
C VAL A 73 -6.27 14.48 -8.87
N GLY A 74 -5.55 15.02 -9.84
CA GLY A 74 -4.49 14.30 -10.51
C GLY A 74 -3.35 13.92 -9.57
N TYR A 75 -2.60 12.87 -9.92
CA TYR A 75 -1.45 12.39 -9.15
C TYR A 75 -0.22 12.26 -10.02
N THR A 76 0.94 12.25 -9.40
CA THR A 76 2.22 11.98 -10.03
C THR A 76 2.87 10.79 -9.34
N VAL A 77 3.33 9.82 -10.12
CA VAL A 77 4.05 8.64 -9.61
C VAL A 77 5.54 8.87 -9.76
N LEU A 78 6.28 8.82 -8.65
CA LEU A 78 7.74 8.80 -8.62
C LEU A 78 8.20 7.39 -8.26
N ASP A 79 8.62 6.62 -9.27
CA ASP A 79 9.18 5.27 -9.04
C ASP A 79 10.64 5.38 -8.59
N ARG A 80 10.89 5.10 -7.31
CA ARG A 80 12.22 5.03 -6.68
C ARG A 80 12.66 3.61 -6.41
N THR A 81 12.00 2.63 -7.03
CA THR A 81 12.33 1.21 -6.86
C THR A 81 13.71 0.92 -7.44
N THR A 82 14.60 0.36 -6.63
CA THR A 82 15.92 -0.08 -7.10
C THR A 82 15.80 -1.29 -8.03
N LYS A 83 16.80 -1.48 -8.92
CA LYS A 83 16.87 -2.66 -9.79
C LYS A 83 16.76 -3.96 -8.98
N PHE A 84 17.37 -3.99 -7.81
CA PHE A 84 17.38 -5.14 -6.90
C PHE A 84 15.97 -5.53 -6.42
N LEU A 85 15.12 -4.57 -6.14
CA LEU A 85 13.74 -4.82 -5.74
C LEU A 85 12.88 -5.38 -6.87
N LYS A 86 13.15 -4.97 -8.11
CA LYS A 86 12.39 -5.43 -9.29
C LYS A 86 12.79 -6.82 -9.78
N GLN A 87 14.08 -7.15 -9.74
CA GLN A 87 14.64 -8.31 -10.42
C GLN A 87 15.23 -9.37 -9.46
N GLY A 88 15.27 -9.05 -8.14
CA GLY A 88 16.05 -9.85 -7.20
C GLY A 88 17.56 -9.58 -7.34
N VAL A 89 18.35 -10.33 -6.61
CA VAL A 89 19.81 -10.20 -6.59
C VAL A 89 20.45 -11.57 -6.76
N LYS A 90 21.33 -11.69 -7.74
CA LYS A 90 22.26 -12.80 -7.85
C LYS A 90 23.66 -12.32 -7.48
N TYR A 91 24.24 -12.92 -6.46
CA TYR A 91 25.57 -12.55 -5.96
C TYR A 91 26.64 -12.53 -7.07
N SER A 92 26.54 -13.46 -8.03
CA SER A 92 27.45 -13.56 -9.18
C SER A 92 27.41 -12.35 -10.13
N GLU A 93 26.29 -11.61 -10.15
CA GLU A 93 26.06 -10.48 -11.07
C GLU A 93 26.42 -9.12 -10.44
N LEU A 94 26.77 -9.10 -9.13
CA LEU A 94 27.15 -7.89 -8.41
C LEU A 94 28.57 -7.44 -8.74
N SER A 95 28.79 -6.13 -8.78
CA SER A 95 30.11 -5.53 -8.80
C SER A 95 30.88 -5.81 -7.51
N LYS A 96 32.16 -5.48 -7.45
CA LYS A 96 32.96 -5.74 -6.26
C LYS A 96 32.47 -4.95 -5.05
N GLU A 97 32.13 -3.68 -5.25
CA GLU A 97 31.63 -2.77 -4.23
C GLU A 97 30.25 -3.25 -3.71
N GLU A 98 29.36 -3.65 -4.63
CA GLU A 98 28.05 -4.20 -4.31
C GLU A 98 28.12 -5.54 -3.56
N ARG A 99 29.12 -6.37 -3.85
CA ARG A 99 29.36 -7.63 -3.11
C ARG A 99 29.77 -7.37 -1.68
N GLU A 100 30.67 -6.42 -1.44
CA GLU A 100 31.10 -6.07 -0.10
C GLU A 100 29.93 -5.53 0.76
N GLU A 101 29.02 -4.79 0.16
CA GLU A 101 27.82 -4.32 0.83
C GLU A 101 26.80 -5.43 1.05
N TYR A 102 26.63 -6.31 0.05
CA TYR A 102 25.78 -7.48 0.13
C TYR A 102 26.23 -8.44 1.24
N GLU A 103 27.52 -8.74 1.31
CA GLU A 103 28.11 -9.61 2.35
C GLU A 103 27.89 -9.01 3.75
N LYS A 104 28.13 -7.72 3.95
CA LYS A 104 27.88 -7.05 5.23
C LYS A 104 26.42 -7.11 5.66
N THR A 105 25.51 -7.12 4.70
CA THR A 105 24.05 -7.03 4.95
C THR A 105 23.41 -8.40 5.14
N PHE A 106 23.88 -9.41 4.43
CA PHE A 106 23.18 -10.70 4.30
C PHE A 106 23.92 -11.91 4.84
N ILE A 107 25.16 -11.76 5.33
CA ILE A 107 25.86 -12.86 5.99
C ILE A 107 25.10 -13.27 7.27
N THR A 108 24.81 -14.56 7.40
CA THR A 108 24.15 -15.08 8.60
C THR A 108 25.15 -15.17 9.77
N PRO A 109 24.70 -15.27 11.03
CA PRO A 109 25.58 -15.49 12.18
C PRO A 109 26.44 -16.76 12.06
N GLU A 110 25.98 -17.75 11.27
CA GLU A 110 26.66 -18.99 10.97
C GLU A 110 27.70 -18.85 9.83
N GLY A 111 27.74 -17.68 9.16
CA GLY A 111 28.67 -17.38 8.08
C GLY A 111 28.16 -17.73 6.68
N ASP A 112 26.91 -18.17 6.55
CA ASP A 112 26.31 -18.49 5.27
C ASP A 112 25.88 -17.22 4.53
N LEU A 113 26.15 -17.18 3.21
CA LEU A 113 25.77 -16.07 2.34
C LEU A 113 24.80 -16.60 1.27
N PRO A 114 23.59 -16.04 1.15
CA PRO A 114 22.67 -16.40 0.09
C PRO A 114 23.25 -16.05 -1.28
N THR A 115 23.30 -16.99 -2.19
CA THR A 115 23.81 -16.78 -3.56
C THR A 115 22.78 -16.12 -4.48
N GLU A 116 21.50 -16.22 -4.13
CA GLU A 116 20.38 -15.61 -4.85
C GLU A 116 19.30 -15.19 -3.85
N LEU A 117 18.74 -13.99 -4.03
CA LEU A 117 17.60 -13.48 -3.30
C LEU A 117 16.52 -13.06 -4.29
N SER A 118 15.32 -13.62 -4.15
CA SER A 118 14.17 -13.11 -4.88
C SER A 118 13.79 -11.70 -4.37
N GLY A 119 13.08 -10.92 -5.18
CA GLY A 119 12.57 -9.62 -4.73
C GLY A 119 11.78 -9.72 -3.42
N ALA A 120 10.98 -10.79 -3.24
CA ALA A 120 10.21 -11.03 -2.01
C ALA A 120 11.10 -11.37 -0.80
N ASP A 121 12.17 -12.12 -0.98
CA ASP A 121 13.12 -12.47 0.10
C ASP A 121 14.00 -11.27 0.44
N PHE A 122 14.34 -10.49 -0.56
CA PHE A 122 15.02 -9.22 -0.39
C PHE A 122 14.20 -8.28 0.49
N PHE A 123 12.88 -8.13 0.24
CA PHE A 123 11.99 -7.35 1.09
C PHE A 123 12.00 -7.80 2.55
N LYS A 124 12.01 -9.10 2.83
CA LYS A 124 12.04 -9.62 4.20
C LYS A 124 13.36 -9.33 4.93
N LYS A 125 14.46 -9.13 4.20
CA LYS A 125 15.81 -8.94 4.76
C LYS A 125 16.28 -7.48 4.76
N ILE A 126 15.64 -6.59 3.99
CA ILE A 126 16.02 -5.15 3.89
C ILE A 126 15.43 -4.28 5.02
N TYR A 127 14.94 -4.83 6.09
CA TYR A 127 14.62 -4.03 7.26
C TYR A 127 15.89 -3.61 8.01
N ASN A 128 16.83 -2.97 7.27
CA ASN A 128 17.96 -2.35 7.92
C ASN A 128 17.73 -0.85 8.06
N ASP A 129 18.33 -0.29 9.07
CA ASP A 129 18.25 1.12 9.43
C ASP A 129 18.59 2.03 8.23
N ASN A 130 19.61 1.69 7.46
CA ASN A 130 20.11 2.51 6.37
C ASN A 130 19.10 2.63 5.22
N THR A 131 18.43 1.54 4.86
CA THR A 131 17.40 1.56 3.81
C THR A 131 16.19 2.40 4.24
N VAL A 132 15.73 2.24 5.48
CA VAL A 132 14.64 3.04 6.02
C VAL A 132 15.04 4.51 6.07
N ASP A 133 16.26 4.83 6.50
CA ASP A 133 16.77 6.20 6.53
C ASP A 133 16.78 6.83 5.14
N LEU A 134 17.28 6.11 4.14
CA LEU A 134 17.31 6.58 2.76
C LEU A 134 15.90 6.87 2.22
N VAL A 135 14.94 5.99 2.48
CA VAL A 135 13.54 6.19 2.08
C VAL A 135 12.94 7.42 2.75
N LEU A 136 13.15 7.58 4.06
CA LEU A 136 12.67 8.73 4.81
C LEU A 136 13.31 10.04 4.36
N GLN A 137 14.62 10.06 4.11
CA GLN A 137 15.33 11.23 3.58
C GLN A 137 14.83 11.59 2.18
N THR A 138 14.64 10.61 1.31
CA THR A 138 14.09 10.84 -0.04
C THR A 138 12.68 11.41 0.06
N LEU A 139 11.83 10.85 0.91
CA LEU A 139 10.49 11.36 1.14
C LEU A 139 10.50 12.80 1.65
N MET A 140 11.33 13.10 2.64
CA MET A 140 11.43 14.44 3.23
C MET A 140 12.04 15.46 2.26
N ASN A 141 12.88 15.06 1.33
CA ASN A 141 13.49 15.94 0.34
C ASN A 141 12.59 16.18 -0.89
N GLU A 142 11.96 15.12 -1.41
CA GLU A 142 11.25 15.13 -2.68
C GLU A 142 9.72 15.16 -2.54
N GLY A 143 9.19 14.89 -1.35
CA GLY A 143 7.75 14.92 -1.09
C GLY A 143 7.15 16.32 -1.26
N LEU A 144 5.86 16.38 -1.56
CA LEU A 144 5.14 17.64 -1.72
C LEU A 144 5.24 18.47 -0.43
N LYS A 145 5.63 19.72 -0.58
CA LYS A 145 5.80 20.65 0.54
C LYS A 145 4.56 21.53 0.74
N VAL A 146 4.30 21.84 2.00
CA VAL A 146 3.26 22.78 2.45
C VAL A 146 3.89 23.88 3.33
N ASN A 147 3.10 24.84 3.75
CA ASN A 147 3.56 25.95 4.62
C ASN A 147 4.80 26.70 4.06
N GLY A 148 4.76 27.04 2.77
CA GLY A 148 5.87 27.77 2.16
C GLY A 148 7.13 26.93 1.89
N GLY A 149 7.08 25.62 2.07
CA GLY A 149 8.20 24.71 1.85
C GLY A 149 8.80 24.09 3.13
N ASP A 150 8.32 24.53 4.29
CA ASP A 150 8.90 24.12 5.59
C ASP A 150 8.51 22.71 6.00
N LEU A 151 7.30 22.25 5.64
CA LEU A 151 6.78 20.96 6.05
C LEU A 151 6.42 20.09 4.85
N ILE A 152 6.52 18.77 5.02
CA ILE A 152 5.96 17.82 4.06
C ILE A 152 4.43 17.83 4.20
N GLY A 153 3.73 17.66 3.07
CA GLY A 153 2.28 17.49 3.06
C GLY A 153 1.84 16.23 3.78
N LYS A 154 0.53 16.09 4.01
CA LYS A 154 -0.03 14.86 4.60
C LYS A 154 0.45 13.63 3.82
N THR A 155 1.08 12.70 4.52
CA THR A 155 1.74 11.56 3.92
C THR A 155 1.32 10.26 4.62
N ILE A 156 1.06 9.22 3.83
CA ILE A 156 0.81 7.87 4.33
C ILE A 156 1.94 6.98 3.85
N ILE A 157 2.62 6.29 4.78
CA ILE A 157 3.66 5.30 4.49
C ILE A 157 3.08 3.92 4.74
N PHE A 158 3.04 3.08 3.73
CA PHE A 158 2.61 1.70 3.85
C PHE A 158 3.79 0.82 4.27
N ALA A 159 3.75 0.32 5.49
CA ALA A 159 4.72 -0.63 6.01
C ALA A 159 4.33 -2.07 5.66
N PHE A 160 5.31 -2.96 5.59
CA PHE A 160 5.08 -4.38 5.29
C PHE A 160 4.36 -5.12 6.43
N ASN A 161 4.68 -4.79 7.69
CA ASN A 161 4.05 -5.33 8.89
C ASN A 161 4.25 -4.36 10.07
N HIS A 162 3.72 -4.72 11.24
CA HIS A 162 3.82 -3.94 12.48
C HIS A 162 5.27 -3.59 12.86
N VAL A 163 6.16 -4.58 12.88
CA VAL A 163 7.58 -4.38 13.25
C VAL A 163 8.29 -3.40 12.31
N HIS A 164 7.97 -3.48 11.00
CA HIS A 164 8.48 -2.51 10.04
C HIS A 164 7.91 -1.10 10.28
N ALA A 165 6.65 -0.99 10.63
CA ALA A 165 6.04 0.30 10.97
C ALA A 165 6.69 0.93 12.22
N GLU A 166 6.94 0.14 13.26
CA GLU A 166 7.68 0.58 14.46
C GLU A 166 9.10 1.06 14.10
N LEU A 167 9.81 0.31 13.25
CA LEU A 167 11.15 0.68 12.79
C LEU A 167 11.11 2.03 12.06
N ILE A 168 10.15 2.24 11.15
CA ILE A 168 9.99 3.50 10.42
C ILE A 168 9.78 4.67 11.39
N VAL A 169 8.88 4.56 12.36
CA VAL A 169 8.63 5.62 13.36
C VAL A 169 9.90 5.91 14.16
N LYS A 170 10.55 4.88 14.70
CA LYS A 170 11.79 5.01 15.45
C LYS A 170 12.91 5.69 14.66
N ARG A 171 13.06 5.33 13.37
CA ARG A 171 14.07 5.96 12.50
C ARG A 171 13.70 7.39 12.18
N PHE A 172 12.43 7.68 11.95
CA PHE A 172 11.94 9.04 11.71
C PHE A 172 12.24 9.97 12.89
N GLU A 173 11.89 9.57 14.12
CA GLU A 173 12.19 10.34 15.33
C GLU A 173 13.69 10.59 15.53
N LYS A 174 14.53 9.63 15.15
CA LYS A 174 15.99 9.76 15.22
C LYS A 174 16.54 10.73 14.18
N LEU A 175 15.99 10.72 12.97
CA LEU A 175 16.46 11.57 11.86
C LEU A 175 15.93 13.00 11.96
N TYR A 176 14.73 13.19 12.50
CA TYR A 176 14.01 14.47 12.54
C TYR A 176 13.46 14.77 13.95
N PRO A 177 14.33 14.81 14.98
CA PRO A 177 13.88 15.02 16.36
C PRO A 177 13.21 16.39 16.57
N GLU A 178 13.52 17.37 15.71
CA GLU A 178 12.95 18.72 15.75
C GLU A 178 11.45 18.76 15.42
N LEU A 179 10.93 17.75 14.71
CA LEU A 179 9.49 17.66 14.37
C LEU A 179 8.64 17.10 15.51
N GLY A 180 9.28 16.47 16.49
CA GLY A 180 8.63 15.89 17.67
C GLY A 180 7.91 14.55 17.41
N PRO A 181 7.55 13.82 18.49
CA PRO A 181 7.03 12.45 18.40
C PRO A 181 5.60 12.36 17.84
N GLU A 182 4.90 13.49 17.78
CA GLU A 182 3.53 13.54 17.25
C GLU A 182 3.47 13.66 15.72
N TYR A 183 4.62 13.88 15.06
CA TYR A 183 4.67 14.14 13.62
C TYR A 183 4.54 12.85 12.79
N CYS A 184 5.17 11.75 13.22
CA CYS A 184 5.10 10.44 12.57
C CYS A 184 4.45 9.43 13.52
N LYS A 185 3.30 8.90 13.17
CA LYS A 185 2.53 7.98 14.01
C LYS A 185 2.26 6.66 13.30
N LEU A 186 2.35 5.58 14.08
CA LEU A 186 1.97 4.25 13.64
C LEU A 186 0.44 4.09 13.76
N VAL A 187 -0.16 3.55 12.70
CA VAL A 187 -1.59 3.21 12.65
C VAL A 187 -1.75 1.80 12.13
N ASP A 188 -2.24 0.90 12.98
CA ASP A 188 -2.64 -0.45 12.61
C ASP A 188 -3.68 -1.01 13.59
N ASN A 189 -4.00 -2.30 13.47
CA ASN A 189 -4.98 -2.97 14.33
C ASN A 189 -4.48 -3.29 15.75
N TYR A 190 -3.21 -3.06 16.07
CA TYR A 190 -2.64 -3.21 17.42
C TYR A 190 -2.65 -1.91 18.20
N VAL A 191 -2.83 -0.77 17.54
CA VAL A 191 -2.85 0.55 18.18
C VAL A 191 -4.23 0.85 18.74
N THR A 192 -4.35 0.96 20.06
CA THR A 192 -5.63 1.14 20.79
C THR A 192 -6.41 2.39 20.36
N TYR A 193 -5.72 3.45 19.95
CA TYR A 193 -6.33 4.74 19.55
C TYR A 193 -6.14 5.05 18.07
N ALA A 194 -6.03 4.02 17.23
CA ALA A 194 -5.83 4.18 15.78
C ALA A 194 -6.87 5.12 15.14
N GLN A 195 -8.15 4.99 15.52
CA GLN A 195 -9.21 5.83 14.98
C GLN A 195 -9.01 7.32 15.32
N ASN A 196 -8.58 7.64 16.55
CA ASN A 196 -8.32 9.04 16.94
C ASN A 196 -7.15 9.64 16.13
N ILE A 197 -6.14 8.84 15.80
CA ILE A 197 -5.03 9.28 14.96
C ILE A 197 -5.53 9.54 13.53
N ILE A 198 -6.35 8.65 12.98
CA ILE A 198 -6.97 8.80 11.66
C ILE A 198 -7.83 10.07 11.62
N ASP A 199 -8.68 10.27 12.64
CA ASP A 199 -9.55 11.44 12.72
C ASP A 199 -8.72 12.73 12.81
N SER A 200 -7.68 12.76 13.63
CA SER A 200 -6.76 13.91 13.73
C SER A 200 -6.00 14.19 12.43
N PHE A 201 -5.67 13.15 11.67
CA PHE A 201 -5.04 13.28 10.37
C PHE A 201 -6.00 13.84 9.31
N SER A 202 -7.29 13.56 9.42
CA SER A 202 -8.34 14.06 8.50
C SER A 202 -8.64 15.55 8.68
N VAL A 203 -8.59 16.01 9.94
CA VAL A 203 -8.92 17.40 10.28
C VAL A 203 -7.77 18.34 9.87
N ARG A 204 -8.13 19.39 9.17
CA ARG A 204 -7.38 20.62 9.04
C ARG A 204 -8.29 21.80 9.22
#